data_28c9937c44b316973b96be27c3b16c66
#
_entry.id   28c9937c44b316973b96be27c3b16c66
#
_cell.length_a   1.000
_cell.length_b   1.000
_cell.length_c   1.000
_cell.angle_alpha   90.00
_cell.angle_beta   90.00
_cell.angle_gamma   90.00
#
_symmetry.space_group_name_H-M   'P 1'
#
loop_
_entity.id
_entity.type
_entity.pdbx_description
1 polymer ?
#
loop_
_entity_poly.entity_id
_entity_poly.type
_entity_poly.pdbx_seq_one_letter_code
_entity_poly.pdbx_strand_id
1 'polypeptide(L)'
;KEANNFYGMIQTDKTEPHIKSLNSDIMLKVYGNKCESVSDYIELLNTSSAFEEYRDLRMKQMLDNNVNVFDLIQTLENYAIDPEYTKKLLAVTLGLFERYPQIFRSKEIWEHYKNNKKT
;
A
#
# COMPACT_ATOMS: atom_id res chain seq x y z
N LYS A 1 -10.69 1.31 -14.44
CA LYS A 1 -11.52 0.13 -14.29
C LYS A 1 -11.19 -0.92 -15.32
N GLU A 2 -11.32 -0.58 -16.59
CA GLU A 2 -10.95 -1.47 -17.67
C GLU A 2 -9.43 -1.67 -17.75
N ALA A 3 -8.69 -0.74 -17.14
CA ALA A 3 -7.25 -0.83 -17.07
C ALA A 3 -6.76 -1.82 -16.00
N ASN A 4 -7.64 -2.26 -15.11
CA ASN A 4 -7.30 -3.15 -14.00
C ASN A 4 -6.17 -2.60 -13.12
N ASN A 5 -6.03 -1.28 -13.06
CA ASN A 5 -4.97 -0.61 -12.31
C ASN A 5 -5.49 -0.16 -10.95
N PHE A 6 -5.36 -1.02 -9.94
CA PHE A 6 -5.90 -0.76 -8.59
C PHE A 6 -5.02 0.13 -7.73
N TYR A 7 -3.76 0.31 -8.09
CA TYR A 7 -2.78 0.99 -7.25
C TYR A 7 -2.26 2.29 -7.86
N GLY A 8 -2.89 2.78 -8.92
CA GLY A 8 -2.49 4.02 -9.56
C GLY A 8 -1.07 3.99 -10.14
N MET A 9 -0.65 2.83 -10.65
CA MET A 9 0.70 2.67 -11.20
C MET A 9 0.90 3.53 -12.44
N ILE A 10 1.98 4.31 -12.46
CA ILE A 10 2.31 5.22 -13.55
C ILE A 10 3.04 4.46 -14.65
N GLN A 11 2.62 4.70 -15.91
CA GLN A 11 3.31 4.17 -17.08
C GLN A 11 4.33 5.19 -17.57
N THR A 12 5.59 4.83 -17.51
CA THR A 12 6.68 5.70 -17.96
C THR A 12 7.04 5.49 -19.42
N ASP A 13 6.60 4.39 -20.02
CA ASP A 13 6.86 4.05 -21.42
C ASP A 13 5.61 4.29 -22.26
N LYS A 14 5.65 5.32 -23.12
CA LYS A 14 4.52 5.71 -23.96
C LYS A 14 4.14 4.65 -24.99
N THR A 15 5.04 3.71 -25.28
CA THR A 15 4.80 2.64 -26.26
C THR A 15 4.03 1.47 -25.67
N GLU A 16 3.99 1.37 -24.33
CA GLU A 16 3.25 0.35 -23.63
C GLU A 16 1.80 0.75 -23.37
N PRO A 17 0.90 -0.20 -23.16
CA PRO A 17 -0.51 0.11 -22.91
C PRO A 17 -0.69 1.06 -21.74
N HIS A 18 -1.46 2.11 -21.96
CA HIS A 18 -1.71 3.11 -20.91
C HIS A 18 -3.05 3.82 -21.16
N ILE A 19 -3.56 4.43 -20.09
CA ILE A 19 -4.69 5.36 -20.17
C ILE A 19 -4.29 6.64 -19.45
N LYS A 20 -4.97 7.74 -19.79
CA LYS A 20 -4.71 9.02 -19.17
C LYS A 20 -5.54 9.13 -17.89
N SER A 21 -4.93 9.69 -16.84
CA SER A 21 -5.64 9.99 -15.61
C SER A 21 -6.73 11.03 -15.86
N LEU A 22 -7.86 10.91 -15.15
CA LEU A 22 -8.99 11.81 -15.32
C LEU A 22 -8.67 13.27 -14.98
N ASN A 23 -7.81 13.47 -14.00
CA ASN A 23 -7.55 14.80 -13.43
C ASN A 23 -6.14 15.33 -13.69
N SER A 24 -5.38 14.67 -14.56
CA SER A 24 -4.01 15.09 -14.84
C SER A 24 -3.52 14.48 -16.16
N ASP A 25 -2.31 14.86 -16.58
CA ASP A 25 -1.70 14.31 -17.78
C ASP A 25 -0.88 13.05 -17.50
N ILE A 26 -0.97 12.53 -16.27
CA ILE A 26 -0.26 11.32 -15.89
C ILE A 26 -0.85 10.11 -16.63
N MET A 27 0.04 9.32 -17.24
CA MET A 27 -0.34 8.08 -17.90
C MET A 27 -0.33 6.94 -16.86
N LEU A 28 -1.39 6.16 -16.84
CA LEU A 28 -1.53 5.03 -15.95
C LEU A 28 -1.38 3.72 -16.73
N LYS A 29 -0.76 2.73 -16.11
CA LYS A 29 -0.60 1.41 -16.71
C LYS A 29 -1.93 0.72 -16.94
N VAL A 30 -2.01 -0.04 -18.02
CA VAL A 30 -3.12 -0.93 -18.33
C VAL A 30 -2.66 -2.36 -18.13
N TYR A 31 -3.41 -3.13 -17.35
CA TYR A 31 -3.10 -4.53 -17.08
C TYR A 31 -4.16 -5.44 -17.71
N GLY A 32 -3.72 -6.62 -18.13
CA GLY A 32 -4.61 -7.61 -18.75
C GLY A 32 -5.63 -8.20 -17.77
N ASN A 33 -5.28 -8.27 -16.50
CA ASN A 33 -6.16 -8.80 -15.47
C ASN A 33 -5.76 -8.25 -14.11
N LYS A 34 -6.57 -8.56 -13.09
CA LYS A 34 -6.36 -8.06 -11.72
C LYS A 34 -5.08 -8.58 -11.09
N CYS A 35 -4.72 -9.82 -11.35
CA CYS A 35 -3.53 -10.44 -10.77
C CYS A 35 -2.25 -9.76 -11.23
N GLU A 36 -2.21 -9.31 -12.49
CA GLU A 36 -1.04 -8.59 -12.99
C GLU A 36 -0.85 -7.27 -12.27
N SER A 37 -1.94 -6.57 -11.95
CA SER A 37 -1.87 -5.32 -11.18
C SER A 37 -1.31 -5.57 -9.77
N VAL A 38 -1.80 -6.60 -9.10
CA VAL A 38 -1.33 -6.96 -7.76
C VAL A 38 0.14 -7.36 -7.79
N SER A 39 0.54 -8.18 -8.76
CA SER A 39 1.93 -8.63 -8.89
C SER A 39 2.88 -7.47 -9.12
N ASP A 40 2.51 -6.51 -9.97
CA ASP A 40 3.34 -5.36 -10.27
C ASP A 40 3.52 -4.47 -9.03
N TYR A 41 2.46 -4.30 -8.25
CA TYR A 41 2.54 -3.53 -7.01
C TYR A 41 3.45 -4.20 -5.99
N ILE A 42 3.33 -5.50 -5.81
CA ILE A 42 4.18 -6.27 -4.89
C ILE A 42 5.65 -6.18 -5.33
N GLU A 43 5.91 -6.30 -6.62
CA GLU A 43 7.26 -6.16 -7.15
C GLU A 43 7.82 -4.76 -6.88
N LEU A 44 7.01 -3.72 -7.06
CA LEU A 44 7.41 -2.35 -6.78
C LEU A 44 7.83 -2.19 -5.31
N LEU A 45 7.03 -2.70 -4.38
CA LEU A 45 7.33 -2.63 -2.95
C LEU A 45 8.63 -3.36 -2.61
N ASN A 46 8.94 -4.43 -3.33
CA ASN A 46 10.09 -5.27 -3.05
C ASN A 46 11.38 -4.87 -3.77
N THR A 47 11.30 -3.99 -4.77
CA THR A 47 12.47 -3.67 -5.60
C THR A 47 12.78 -2.18 -5.70
N SER A 48 11.80 -1.29 -5.59
CA SER A 48 12.01 0.13 -5.76
C SER A 48 12.79 0.74 -4.61
N SER A 49 13.76 1.60 -4.92
CA SER A 49 14.51 2.33 -3.91
C SER A 49 13.61 3.26 -3.08
N ALA A 50 12.50 3.70 -3.64
CA ALA A 50 11.54 4.54 -2.94
C ALA A 50 10.93 3.85 -1.71
N PHE A 51 10.96 2.51 -1.67
CA PHE A 51 10.38 1.73 -0.58
C PHE A 51 11.42 0.97 0.23
N GLU A 52 12.66 1.43 0.21
CA GLU A 52 13.72 0.81 0.99
C GLU A 52 13.43 0.89 2.49
N GLU A 53 12.96 2.03 2.97
CA GLU A 53 12.59 2.19 4.38
C GLU A 53 11.52 1.20 4.79
N TYR A 54 10.52 1.01 3.95
CA TYR A 54 9.47 0.02 4.18
C TYR A 54 10.05 -1.39 4.31
N ARG A 55 10.94 -1.78 3.39
CA ARG A 55 11.55 -3.11 3.41
C ARG A 55 12.44 -3.31 4.64
N ASP A 56 13.19 -2.31 5.01
CA ASP A 56 14.08 -2.37 6.18
C ASP A 56 13.28 -2.56 7.46
N LEU A 57 12.20 -1.79 7.61
CA LEU A 57 11.34 -1.94 8.78
C LEU A 57 10.64 -3.29 8.79
N ARG A 58 10.16 -3.75 7.64
CA ARG A 58 9.53 -5.07 7.53
C ARG A 58 10.49 -6.17 7.96
N MET A 59 11.74 -6.11 7.52
CA MET A 59 12.75 -7.09 7.90
C MET A 59 13.04 -7.05 9.41
N LYS A 60 13.17 -5.86 9.98
CA LYS A 60 13.37 -5.69 11.41
C LYS A 60 12.24 -6.31 12.21
N GLN A 61 11.00 -6.04 11.80
CA GLN A 61 9.83 -6.59 12.48
C GLN A 61 9.79 -8.12 12.39
N MET A 62 10.20 -8.68 11.26
CA MET A 62 10.27 -10.12 11.09
C MET A 62 11.31 -10.73 12.05
N LEU A 63 12.48 -10.12 12.14
CA LEU A 63 13.56 -10.60 13.01
C LEU A 63 13.18 -10.48 14.49
N ASP A 64 12.48 -9.41 14.85
CA ASP A 64 12.03 -9.18 16.22
C ASP A 64 10.75 -9.96 16.57
N ASN A 65 10.18 -10.64 15.58
CA ASN A 65 8.91 -11.35 15.71
C ASN A 65 7.80 -10.46 16.27
N ASN A 66 7.80 -9.21 15.83
CA ASN A 66 6.85 -8.19 16.31
C ASN A 66 6.36 -7.35 15.15
N VAL A 67 5.29 -7.82 14.49
CA VAL A 67 4.72 -7.14 13.32
C VAL A 67 3.82 -6.00 13.76
N ASN A 68 4.10 -4.80 13.27
CA ASN A 68 3.27 -3.62 13.50
C ASN A 68 2.93 -2.99 12.14
N VAL A 69 1.72 -3.26 11.67
CA VAL A 69 1.27 -2.80 10.36
C VAL A 69 1.15 -1.26 10.30
N PHE A 70 0.87 -0.61 11.43
CA PHE A 70 0.72 0.84 11.45
C PHE A 70 2.05 1.54 11.18
N ASP A 71 3.12 1.03 11.75
CA ASP A 71 4.45 1.57 11.49
C ASP A 71 4.87 1.33 10.04
N LEU A 72 4.52 0.18 9.48
CA LEU A 72 4.78 -0.11 8.07
C LEU A 72 4.04 0.85 7.14
N ILE A 73 2.79 1.17 7.45
CA ILE A 73 2.00 2.11 6.66
C ILE A 73 2.67 3.48 6.59
N GLN A 74 3.24 3.95 7.69
CA GLN A 74 3.90 5.25 7.72
C GLN A 74 5.09 5.33 6.77
N THR A 75 5.72 4.21 6.46
CA THR A 75 6.85 4.18 5.52
C THR A 75 6.40 4.26 4.06
N LEU A 76 5.11 4.20 3.78
CA LEU A 76 4.57 4.22 2.41
C LEU A 76 4.16 5.60 1.93
N GLU A 77 4.52 6.66 2.65
CA GLU A 77 4.14 8.03 2.29
C GLU A 77 4.61 8.45 0.90
N ASN A 78 5.66 7.84 0.40
CA ASN A 78 6.23 8.17 -0.91
C ASN A 78 5.54 7.46 -2.08
N TYR A 79 4.57 6.59 -1.82
CA TYR A 79 3.92 5.82 -2.89
C TYR A 79 3.05 6.70 -3.79
N ALA A 80 2.32 7.63 -3.21
CA ALA A 80 1.35 8.44 -3.94
C ALA A 80 1.66 9.93 -3.81
N ILE A 81 1.20 10.71 -4.79
CA ILE A 81 1.33 12.17 -4.78
C ILE A 81 0.45 12.78 -3.71
N ASP A 82 -0.67 12.12 -3.38
CA ASP A 82 -1.64 12.59 -2.39
C ASP A 82 -0.97 12.68 -1.00
N PRO A 83 -0.85 13.87 -0.41
CA PRO A 83 -0.24 14.02 0.91
C PRO A 83 -1.02 13.33 2.03
N GLU A 84 -2.27 12.97 1.76
CA GLU A 84 -3.13 12.28 2.73
C GLU A 84 -3.15 10.77 2.53
N TYR A 85 -2.25 10.25 1.67
CA TYR A 85 -2.26 8.83 1.31
C TYR A 85 -2.14 7.89 2.52
N THR A 86 -1.15 8.14 3.39
CA THR A 86 -0.93 7.29 4.57
C THR A 86 -2.12 7.34 5.52
N LYS A 87 -2.73 8.50 5.65
CA LYS A 87 -3.91 8.71 6.48
C LYS A 87 -5.11 7.92 5.96
N LYS A 88 -5.32 7.96 4.64
CA LYS A 88 -6.39 7.19 3.99
C LYS A 88 -6.15 5.70 4.09
N LEU A 89 -4.90 5.27 3.88
CA LEU A 89 -4.52 3.87 3.98
C LEU A 89 -4.72 3.35 5.41
N LEU A 90 -4.36 4.17 6.40
CA LEU A 90 -4.57 3.83 7.81
C LEU A 90 -6.06 3.65 8.10
N ALA A 91 -6.90 4.55 7.60
CA ALA A 91 -8.35 4.46 7.82
C ALA A 91 -8.93 3.16 7.23
N VAL A 92 -8.49 2.78 6.03
CA VAL A 92 -8.90 1.51 5.40
C VAL A 92 -8.45 0.33 6.23
N THR A 93 -7.22 0.37 6.73
CA THR A 93 -6.66 -0.70 7.57
C THR A 93 -7.45 -0.86 8.86
N LEU A 94 -7.79 0.26 9.53
CA LEU A 94 -8.61 0.23 10.73
C LEU A 94 -9.98 -0.38 10.47
N GLY A 95 -10.57 -0.05 9.31
CA GLY A 95 -11.86 -0.65 8.89
C GLY A 95 -11.75 -2.14 8.71
N LEU A 96 -10.64 -2.63 8.16
CA LEU A 96 -10.40 -4.06 8.00
C LEU A 96 -10.24 -4.77 9.35
N PHE A 97 -9.57 -4.11 10.31
CA PHE A 97 -9.47 -4.65 11.68
C PHE A 97 -10.84 -4.84 12.32
N GLU A 98 -11.71 -3.84 12.16
CA GLU A 98 -13.05 -3.92 12.73
C GLU A 98 -13.90 -5.03 12.09
N ARG A 99 -13.75 -5.18 10.76
CA ARG A 99 -14.58 -6.13 10.00
C ARG A 99 -14.08 -7.56 10.07
N TYR A 100 -12.75 -7.74 10.12
CA TYR A 100 -12.10 -9.03 10.06
C TYR A 100 -10.99 -9.16 11.11
N PRO A 101 -11.33 -9.11 12.40
CA PRO A 101 -10.31 -9.13 13.46
C PRO A 101 -9.45 -10.41 13.44
N GLN A 102 -9.96 -11.50 12.87
CA GLN A 102 -9.21 -12.75 12.78
C GLN A 102 -8.01 -12.69 11.83
N ILE A 103 -7.95 -11.68 10.93
CA ILE A 103 -6.82 -11.51 10.03
C ILE A 103 -5.59 -11.07 10.82
N PHE A 104 -5.79 -10.33 11.89
CA PHE A 104 -4.75 -9.72 12.69
C PHE A 104 -4.60 -10.52 13.97
N ARG A 105 -3.71 -11.48 13.96
CA ARG A 105 -3.57 -12.47 15.04
C ARG A 105 -2.85 -11.94 16.27
N SER A 106 -2.13 -10.85 16.15
CA SER A 106 -1.36 -10.31 17.25
C SER A 106 -2.24 -9.51 18.20
N LYS A 107 -2.23 -9.90 19.46
CA LYS A 107 -2.91 -9.16 20.53
C LYS A 107 -2.36 -7.74 20.63
N GLU A 108 -1.07 -7.58 20.43
CA GLU A 108 -0.39 -6.29 20.51
C GLU A 108 -0.87 -5.32 19.43
N ILE A 109 -1.07 -5.83 18.21
CA ILE A 109 -1.59 -5.03 17.12
C ILE A 109 -3.02 -4.57 17.46
N TRP A 110 -3.82 -5.47 18.01
CA TRP A 110 -5.19 -5.16 18.40
C TRP A 110 -5.23 -4.10 19.49
N GLU A 111 -4.36 -4.21 20.48
CA GLU A 111 -4.27 -3.19 21.55
C GLU A 111 -3.83 -1.86 20.98
N HIS A 112 -2.85 -1.86 20.08
CA HIS A 112 -2.40 -0.65 19.41
C HIS A 112 -3.54 0.03 18.65
N TYR A 113 -4.31 -0.74 17.92
CA TYR A 113 -5.49 -0.25 17.20
C TYR A 113 -6.48 0.40 18.15
N LYS A 114 -6.84 -0.27 19.23
CA LYS A 114 -7.79 0.26 20.19
C LYS A 114 -7.34 1.59 20.80
N ASN A 115 -6.06 1.70 21.11
CA ASN A 115 -5.50 2.92 21.68
C ASN A 115 -5.50 4.08 20.68
N ASN A 116 -5.20 3.81 19.42
CA ASN A 116 -5.18 4.84 18.39
C ASN A 116 -6.57 5.27 17.92
N LYS A 117 -7.55 4.38 18.00
CA LYS A 117 -8.92 4.70 17.64
C LYS A 117 -9.53 5.75 18.56
N LYS A 118 -9.05 5.82 19.80
CA LYS A 118 -9.56 6.77 20.80
C LYS A 118 -9.05 8.19 20.58
N THR A 119 -8.04 8.37 19.76
CA THR A 119 -7.48 9.67 19.45
C THR A 119 -7.89 10.13 18.06
#